data_20329580f42b2e5e5d662070a0194852
#
_entry.id   20329580f42b2e5e5d662070a0194852
#
_cell.length_a   1.000
_cell.length_b   1.000
_cell.length_c   1.000
_cell.angle_alpha   90.00
_cell.angle_beta   90.00
_cell.angle_gamma   90.00
#
_symmetry.space_group_name_H-M   'P 1'
#
loop_
_entity.id
_entity.type
_entity.pdbx_description
1 polymer ?
#
loop_
_entity_poly.entity_id
_entity_poly.type
_entity_poly.pdbx_seq_one_letter_code
_entity_poly.pdbx_strand_id
1 'polypeptide(L)'
;MTLTLLSHLTLEEKISIIHADSKFTTPAIPRLGIPRRWLDDGPHGVREDIGPDTWNSAGRTDDFSTAMPVGICLAATWNPELGFKESEAIG
;
A
#
# COMPACT_ATOMS: atom_id res chain seq x y z
N MET A 1 17.12 -4.17 15.13
CA MET A 1 16.84 -5.18 14.08
C MET A 1 16.88 -4.62 12.66
N THR A 2 16.35 -3.44 12.41
CA THR A 2 16.25 -2.85 11.06
C THR A 2 17.60 -2.52 10.39
N LEU A 3 18.57 -1.99 11.15
CA LEU A 3 19.90 -1.65 10.61
C LEU A 3 20.71 -2.87 10.19
N THR A 4 20.47 -4.02 10.80
CA THR A 4 21.18 -5.27 10.50
C THR A 4 20.73 -5.85 9.16
N LEU A 5 19.43 -5.82 8.84
CA LEU A 5 18.91 -6.28 7.54
C LEU A 5 19.44 -5.43 6.39
N LEU A 6 19.48 -4.10 6.57
CA LEU A 6 19.98 -3.19 5.54
C LEU A 6 21.46 -3.44 5.16
N SER A 7 22.29 -3.86 6.14
CA SER A 7 23.69 -4.18 5.89
C SER A 7 23.89 -5.48 5.10
N HIS A 8 22.89 -6.37 5.09
CA HIS A 8 22.93 -7.64 4.36
C HIS A 8 22.44 -7.53 2.91
N LEU A 9 21.79 -6.43 2.54
CA LEU A 9 21.34 -6.18 1.17
C LEU A 9 22.52 -5.80 0.29
N THR A 10 22.56 -6.35 -0.92
CA THR A 10 23.46 -5.87 -1.97
C THR A 10 23.02 -4.50 -2.48
N LEU A 11 23.87 -3.85 -3.25
CA LEU A 11 23.52 -2.55 -3.85
C LEU A 11 22.32 -2.67 -4.79
N GLU A 12 22.30 -3.72 -5.61
CA GLU A 12 21.22 -4.01 -6.55
C GLU A 12 19.90 -4.26 -5.82
N GLU A 13 19.93 -5.02 -4.73
CA GLU A 13 18.76 -5.26 -3.90
C GLU A 13 18.26 -3.97 -3.22
N LYS A 14 19.16 -3.11 -2.75
CA LYS A 14 18.80 -1.79 -2.21
C LYS A 14 18.12 -0.93 -3.27
N ILE A 15 18.66 -0.92 -4.48
CA ILE A 15 18.07 -0.17 -5.58
C ILE A 15 16.71 -0.76 -5.95
N SER A 16 16.58 -2.09 -6.00
CA SER A 16 15.32 -2.72 -6.40
C SER A 16 14.16 -2.42 -5.46
N ILE A 17 14.38 -2.37 -4.14
CA ILE A 17 13.29 -2.16 -3.16
C ILE A 17 12.86 -0.70 -2.99
N ILE A 18 13.56 0.28 -3.59
CA ILE A 18 13.15 1.68 -3.56
C ILE A 18 12.21 2.08 -4.71
N HIS A 19 11.87 1.15 -5.57
CA HIS A 19 10.89 1.34 -6.63
C HIS A 19 9.95 0.14 -6.72
N ALA A 20 8.82 0.33 -7.37
CA ALA A 20 7.87 -0.74 -7.63
C ALA A 20 8.40 -1.69 -8.72
N ASP A 21 8.10 -2.98 -8.61
CA ASP A 21 8.34 -3.98 -9.66
C ASP A 21 7.07 -4.29 -10.46
N SER A 22 5.93 -3.77 -10.03
CA SER A 22 4.66 -3.77 -10.73
C SER A 22 3.89 -2.48 -10.41
N LYS A 23 2.64 -2.41 -10.78
CA LYS A 23 1.77 -1.26 -10.53
C LYS A 23 1.71 -0.85 -9.05
N PHE A 24 1.55 -1.81 -8.14
CA PHE A 24 1.37 -1.57 -6.72
C PHE A 24 2.15 -2.55 -5.83
N THR A 25 3.26 -3.11 -6.30
CA THR A 25 4.07 -4.00 -5.48
C THR A 25 5.52 -3.59 -5.43
N THR A 26 6.17 -3.91 -4.33
CA THR A 26 7.64 -3.87 -4.25
C THR A 26 8.20 -5.27 -4.47
N PRO A 27 9.42 -5.42 -5.01
CA PRO A 27 10.02 -6.73 -5.15
C PRO A 27 10.29 -7.40 -3.79
N ALA A 28 10.22 -8.72 -3.78
CA ALA A 28 10.67 -9.52 -2.66
C ALA A 28 12.19 -9.71 -2.70
N ILE A 29 12.81 -9.90 -1.53
CA ILE A 29 14.19 -10.37 -1.41
C ILE A 29 14.19 -11.71 -0.65
N PRO A 30 13.90 -12.83 -1.34
CA PRO A 30 13.69 -14.13 -0.68
C PRO A 30 14.89 -14.60 0.12
N ARG A 31 16.10 -14.29 -0.34
CA ARG A 31 17.36 -14.62 0.34
C ARG A 31 17.42 -14.08 1.77
N LEU A 32 16.75 -12.96 2.04
CA LEU A 32 16.71 -12.32 3.35
C LEU A 32 15.35 -12.44 4.03
N GLY A 33 14.43 -13.22 3.45
CA GLY A 33 13.08 -13.37 3.98
C GLY A 33 12.25 -12.09 3.90
N ILE A 34 12.59 -11.15 3.00
CA ILE A 34 11.83 -9.92 2.80
C ILE A 34 10.72 -10.22 1.80
N PRO A 35 9.45 -10.18 2.22
CA PRO A 35 8.32 -10.45 1.34
C PRO A 35 8.07 -9.29 0.38
N ARG A 36 7.39 -9.58 -0.73
CA ARG A 36 6.75 -8.57 -1.56
C ARG A 36 5.75 -7.79 -0.71
N ARG A 37 5.76 -6.48 -0.83
CA ARG A 37 4.74 -5.62 -0.24
C ARG A 37 3.75 -5.23 -1.30
N TRP A 38 2.49 -5.31 -0.94
CA TRP A 38 1.39 -4.78 -1.71
C TRP A 38 1.06 -3.40 -1.21
N LEU A 39 0.87 -2.49 -2.12
CA LEU A 39 0.36 -1.15 -1.91
C LEU A 39 -1.00 -1.09 -2.57
N ASP A 40 -1.79 -0.15 -2.18
CA ASP A 40 -3.09 0.05 -2.79
C ASP A 40 -3.41 1.54 -2.93
N ASP A 41 -4.41 1.85 -3.71
CA ASP A 41 -4.94 3.20 -3.85
C ASP A 41 -6.47 3.20 -3.64
N GLY A 42 -7.05 4.34 -3.75
CA GLY A 42 -8.50 4.51 -3.74
C GLY A 42 -8.88 5.87 -3.19
N PRO A 43 -9.39 6.79 -4.02
CA PRO A 43 -9.75 8.14 -3.58
C PRO A 43 -10.97 8.16 -2.65
N HIS A 44 -11.73 7.08 -2.58
CA HIS A 44 -12.92 6.92 -1.74
C HIS A 44 -12.88 5.69 -0.83
N GLY A 45 -11.70 5.24 -0.47
CA GLY A 45 -11.45 4.03 0.30
C GLY A 45 -10.47 3.10 -0.43
N VAL A 46 -9.87 2.19 0.30
CA VAL A 46 -8.85 1.28 -0.26
C VAL A 46 -9.50 0.35 -1.28
N ARG A 47 -8.95 0.33 -2.49
CA ARG A 47 -9.40 -0.55 -3.56
C ARG A 47 -8.80 -1.93 -3.41
N GLU A 48 -9.58 -2.97 -3.62
CA GLU A 48 -9.06 -4.33 -3.67
C GLU A 48 -8.31 -4.60 -4.98
N ASP A 49 -7.09 -5.11 -4.89
CA ASP A 49 -6.28 -5.55 -6.03
C ASP A 49 -6.09 -7.07 -5.98
N ILE A 50 -6.37 -7.76 -7.09
CA ILE A 50 -6.33 -9.23 -7.17
C ILE A 50 -5.06 -9.78 -7.78
N GLY A 51 -4.18 -8.92 -8.24
CA GLY A 51 -2.90 -9.33 -8.81
C GLY A 51 -2.07 -8.15 -9.30
N PRO A 52 -0.76 -8.35 -9.45
CA PRO A 52 0.12 -7.34 -10.02
C PRO A 52 -0.35 -6.96 -11.42
N ASP A 53 -0.34 -5.69 -11.74
CA ASP A 53 -0.64 -5.13 -13.07
C ASP A 53 -2.05 -5.42 -13.61
N THR A 54 -3.00 -5.82 -12.78
CA THR A 54 -4.40 -5.99 -13.16
C THR A 54 -5.29 -4.83 -12.66
N TRP A 55 -6.36 -4.56 -13.41
CA TRP A 55 -7.42 -3.63 -13.05
C TRP A 55 -8.77 -4.34 -12.95
N ASN A 56 -8.75 -5.66 -12.98
CA ASN A 56 -9.97 -6.45 -12.92
C ASN A 56 -10.58 -6.37 -11.51
N SER A 57 -11.91 -6.40 -11.46
CA SER A 57 -12.62 -6.60 -10.20
C SER A 57 -12.27 -7.96 -9.60
N ALA A 58 -12.18 -8.03 -8.28
CA ALA A 58 -12.04 -9.28 -7.55
C ALA A 58 -13.22 -10.24 -7.80
N GLY A 59 -14.37 -9.71 -8.25
CA GLY A 59 -15.55 -10.51 -8.57
C GLY A 59 -16.26 -11.09 -7.35
N ARG A 60 -15.94 -10.61 -6.16
CA ARG A 60 -16.61 -10.98 -4.92
C ARG A 60 -17.96 -10.28 -4.80
N THR A 61 -18.87 -10.91 -4.09
CA THR A 61 -20.24 -10.39 -3.85
C THR A 61 -20.45 -9.88 -2.43
N ASP A 62 -19.51 -10.09 -1.56
CA ASP A 62 -19.61 -9.87 -0.11
C ASP A 62 -18.37 -9.23 0.53
N ASP A 63 -17.38 -8.88 -0.28
CA ASP A 63 -16.15 -8.22 0.17
C ASP A 63 -16.01 -6.89 -0.57
N PHE A 64 -16.55 -5.85 0.03
CA PHE A 64 -16.61 -4.51 -0.55
C PHE A 64 -15.68 -3.56 0.21
N SER A 65 -15.02 -2.68 -0.51
CA SER A 65 -14.27 -1.58 0.08
C SER A 65 -15.21 -0.66 0.87
N THR A 66 -14.78 -0.24 2.04
CA THR A 66 -15.49 0.80 2.79
C THR A 66 -15.33 2.14 2.10
N ALA A 67 -16.44 2.80 1.77
CA ALA A 67 -16.40 4.13 1.20
C ALA A 67 -15.96 5.15 2.27
N MET A 68 -14.90 5.87 1.97
CA MET A 68 -14.33 6.92 2.82
C MET A 68 -14.53 8.30 2.18
N PRO A 69 -14.50 9.38 2.95
CA PRO A 69 -14.45 10.73 2.40
C PRO A 69 -13.25 10.89 1.47
N VAL A 70 -13.45 11.55 0.35
CA VAL A 70 -12.33 11.89 -0.53
C VAL A 70 -11.41 12.92 0.15
N GLY A 71 -10.11 12.81 -0.05
CA GLY A 71 -9.12 13.64 0.64
C GLY A 71 -9.36 15.15 0.53
N ILE A 72 -9.97 15.63 -0.57
CA ILE A 72 -10.35 17.05 -0.71
C ILE A 72 -11.47 17.43 0.28
N CYS A 73 -12.45 16.54 0.50
CA CYS A 73 -13.49 16.78 1.52
C CYS A 73 -12.89 16.80 2.90
N LEU A 74 -12.00 15.87 3.20
CA LEU A 74 -11.30 15.82 4.48
C LEU A 74 -10.46 17.09 4.71
N ALA A 75 -9.71 17.52 3.74
CA ALA A 75 -8.91 18.74 3.79
C ALA A 75 -9.77 19.99 4.00
N ALA A 76 -10.95 20.05 3.40
CA ALA A 76 -11.90 21.16 3.54
C ALA A 76 -12.46 21.31 4.97
N THR A 77 -12.35 20.29 5.78
CA THR A 77 -12.77 20.39 7.20
C THR A 77 -11.82 21.18 8.07
N TRP A 78 -10.57 21.36 7.65
CA TRP A 78 -9.48 21.96 8.43
C TRP A 78 -9.30 21.32 9.82
N ASN A 79 -9.74 20.07 9.96
CA ASN A 79 -9.71 19.35 11.22
C ASN A 79 -8.71 18.16 11.13
N PRO A 80 -7.49 18.32 11.67
CA PRO A 80 -6.48 17.26 11.62
C PRO A 80 -6.87 16.00 12.40
N GLU A 81 -7.76 16.12 13.40
CA GLU A 81 -8.24 14.97 14.16
C GLU A 81 -9.10 14.04 13.29
N LEU A 82 -9.92 14.59 12.39
CA LEU A 82 -10.66 13.79 11.41
C LEU A 82 -9.73 13.08 10.43
N GLY A 83 -8.65 13.76 10.00
CA GLY A 83 -7.63 13.14 9.18
C GLY A 83 -6.95 11.96 9.88
N PHE A 84 -6.65 12.11 11.15
CA PHE A 84 -6.10 11.02 11.95
C PHE A 84 -7.06 9.84 12.06
N LYS A 85 -8.34 10.08 12.35
CA LYS A 85 -9.37 9.04 12.48
C LYS A 85 -9.59 8.27 11.17
N GLU A 86 -9.58 8.96 10.03
CA GLU A 86 -9.69 8.31 8.73
C GLU A 86 -8.46 7.44 8.46
N SER A 87 -7.27 7.95 8.73
CA SER A 87 -6.03 7.17 8.58
C SER A 87 -6.00 5.95 9.50
N GLU A 88 -6.48 6.07 10.73
CA GLU A 88 -6.63 4.96 11.68
C GLU A 88 -7.62 3.90 11.19
N ALA A 89 -8.67 4.31 10.51
CA ALA A 89 -9.68 3.39 9.95
C ALA A 89 -9.17 2.65 8.70
N ILE A 90 -8.22 3.24 7.98
CA ILE A 90 -7.59 2.62 6.81
C ILE A 90 -6.49 1.62 7.23
N GLY A 91 -5.81 1.83 8.35
CA GLY A 91 -4.72 0.99 8.86
C GLY A 91 -3.47 1.81 9.14
#